data_25d099db93997090a22501a084416842
#
_entry.id   25d099db93997090a22501a084416842
#
_cell.length_a   1.000
_cell.length_b   1.000
_cell.length_c   1.000
_cell.angle_alpha   90.00
_cell.angle_beta   90.00
_cell.angle_gamma   90.00
#
_symmetry.space_group_name_H-M   'P 1'
#
loop_
_entity.id
_entity.type
_entity.pdbx_description
1 polymer ?
#
loop_
_entity_poly.entity_id
_entity_poly.type
_entity_poly.pdbx_seq_one_letter_code
_entity_poly.pdbx_strand_id
1 'polypeptide(L)'
;MVITAVAALGGFLFGFDTGVVSGLNEKVREYFTLNAVQEGFFVSSVTIGCIIGAALAGFASDAFGRKSVLLLSGILFFVSILGCGFPPNFAGLILFRWIGGVGVGVASMVAPLYISEIAPPSIRGRLVTLFQMAIVIGIFAAYASNAMIRSLENLLPENLGIPGVHWIFVDEYWRGMFLMGCIPAALYFVALFFVPESPRWWAGKNRNDKALHTLEKLFGREEAEREMREIHAVLAEGTGRFAEVFSAKYRFGLMIGILLMFFSQVTGINVIMYFGNQVFKEAGYSDSFSYLLQTIVGLANITFTLFALWKIDQWGRKPLLQIGTMFIFVTLALIGVLFALKSHNIGEGVLLYFLPILIVLFIASFAMSWGPIPWVVVSEIFPTRIRGRAASLGTMTIWISCFLVVQTFPLLREQAPELSFAIYAGLMIPALIFVWRYLPETKGRSLEELETYLYSSTVVY
;
A
#
# COMPACT_ATOMS: atom_id res chain seq x y z
N MET A 1 -14.62 -16.91 -4.27
CA MET A 1 -14.94 -15.62 -3.63
C MET A 1 -14.49 -15.57 -2.17
N VAL A 2 -14.96 -16.46 -1.26
CA VAL A 2 -14.58 -16.42 0.18
C VAL A 2 -13.08 -16.57 0.38
N ILE A 3 -12.43 -17.54 -0.25
CA ILE A 3 -10.98 -17.77 -0.11
C ILE A 3 -10.16 -16.56 -0.53
N THR A 4 -10.54 -15.92 -1.62
CA THR A 4 -9.89 -14.68 -2.12
C THR A 4 -10.09 -13.51 -1.16
N ALA A 5 -11.28 -13.40 -0.55
CA ALA A 5 -11.56 -12.37 0.45
C ALA A 5 -10.68 -12.56 1.71
N VAL A 6 -10.50 -13.81 2.16
CA VAL A 6 -9.61 -14.14 3.28
C VAL A 6 -8.16 -13.72 2.96
N ALA A 7 -7.65 -14.04 1.78
CA ALA A 7 -6.31 -13.61 1.39
C ALA A 7 -6.18 -12.07 1.29
N ALA A 8 -7.25 -11.39 0.83
CA ALA A 8 -7.29 -9.93 0.73
C ALA A 8 -7.29 -9.23 2.10
N LEU A 9 -7.69 -9.91 3.20
CA LEU A 9 -7.57 -9.36 4.56
C LEU A 9 -6.12 -9.01 4.93
N GLY A 10 -5.11 -9.66 4.34
CA GLY A 10 -3.72 -9.23 4.47
C GLY A 10 -3.48 -7.81 3.94
N GLY A 11 -4.17 -7.44 2.84
CA GLY A 11 -4.20 -6.07 2.33
C GLY A 11 -4.93 -5.11 3.27
N PHE A 12 -6.04 -5.54 3.86
CA PHE A 12 -6.75 -4.74 4.86
C PHE A 12 -5.85 -4.40 6.05
N LEU A 13 -5.10 -5.38 6.59
CA LEU A 13 -4.16 -5.15 7.69
C LEU A 13 -3.03 -4.19 7.31
N PHE A 14 -2.49 -4.32 6.10
CA PHE A 14 -1.53 -3.34 5.56
C PHE A 14 -2.14 -1.92 5.56
N GLY A 15 -3.35 -1.78 5.02
CA GLY A 15 -4.05 -0.49 5.00
C GLY A 15 -4.33 0.05 6.40
N PHE A 16 -4.75 -0.81 7.32
CA PHE A 16 -5.03 -0.43 8.71
C PHE A 16 -3.77 0.07 9.43
N ASP A 17 -2.63 -0.65 9.30
CA ASP A 17 -1.35 -0.22 9.88
C ASP A 17 -0.89 1.14 9.30
N THR A 18 -1.13 1.37 8.01
CA THR A 18 -0.83 2.66 7.37
C THR A 18 -1.71 3.79 7.94
N GLY A 19 -3.02 3.56 8.02
CA GLY A 19 -3.97 4.59 8.44
C GLY A 19 -3.90 4.92 9.92
N VAL A 20 -3.67 3.93 10.78
CA VAL A 20 -3.71 4.12 12.24
C VAL A 20 -2.67 5.13 12.71
N VAL A 21 -1.49 5.16 12.08
CA VAL A 21 -0.38 6.06 12.44
C VAL A 21 -0.75 7.54 12.35
N SER A 22 -1.62 7.92 11.40
CA SER A 22 -2.07 9.30 11.27
C SER A 22 -2.74 9.84 12.54
N GLY A 23 -3.45 8.98 13.28
CA GLY A 23 -4.17 9.39 14.48
C GLY A 23 -3.32 9.42 15.75
N LEU A 24 -2.27 8.60 15.82
CA LEU A 24 -1.49 8.40 17.05
C LEU A 24 -0.12 9.09 17.03
N ASN A 25 0.36 9.52 15.87
CA ASN A 25 1.72 10.01 15.68
C ASN A 25 2.06 11.17 16.62
N GLU A 26 1.20 12.16 16.74
CA GLU A 26 1.40 13.32 17.62
C GLU A 26 1.53 12.90 19.08
N LYS A 27 0.65 12.01 19.56
CA LYS A 27 0.70 11.54 20.96
C LYS A 27 1.92 10.69 21.25
N VAL A 28 2.36 9.87 20.30
CA VAL A 28 3.60 9.09 20.39
C VAL A 28 4.82 10.03 20.43
N ARG A 29 4.81 11.10 19.60
CA ARG A 29 5.85 12.14 19.63
C ARG A 29 5.95 12.80 21.01
N GLU A 30 4.82 13.19 21.59
CA GLU A 30 4.75 13.78 22.94
C GLU A 30 5.22 12.78 24.01
N TYR A 31 4.67 11.55 24.00
CA TYR A 31 4.94 10.54 25.03
C TYR A 31 6.43 10.16 25.13
N PHE A 32 7.11 10.03 23.99
CA PHE A 32 8.54 9.70 23.94
C PHE A 32 9.43 10.91 23.74
N THR A 33 8.89 12.13 23.73
CA THR A 33 9.63 13.40 23.52
C THR A 33 10.52 13.37 22.26
N LEU A 34 9.94 12.93 21.14
CA LEU A 34 10.67 12.72 19.90
C LEU A 34 10.97 14.04 19.18
N ASN A 35 12.18 14.19 18.67
CA ASN A 35 12.50 15.22 17.68
C ASN A 35 12.02 14.83 16.28
N ALA A 36 12.10 15.75 15.29
CA ALA A 36 11.61 15.49 13.92
C ALA A 36 12.26 14.27 13.25
N VAL A 37 13.56 14.04 13.48
CA VAL A 37 14.26 12.87 12.94
C VAL A 37 13.67 11.57 13.50
N GLN A 38 13.44 11.54 14.81
CA GLN A 38 12.89 10.38 15.51
C GLN A 38 11.40 10.17 15.18
N GLU A 39 10.62 11.24 15.03
CA GLU A 39 9.24 11.18 14.56
C GLU A 39 9.19 10.57 13.15
N GLY A 40 9.98 11.09 12.22
CA GLY A 40 10.11 10.54 10.88
C GLY A 40 10.52 9.07 10.90
N PHE A 41 11.49 8.70 11.75
CA PHE A 41 11.93 7.32 11.88
C PHE A 41 10.86 6.40 12.51
N PHE A 42 10.11 6.87 13.47
CA PHE A 42 8.96 6.12 14.00
C PHE A 42 7.98 5.76 12.91
N VAL A 43 7.55 6.75 12.11
CA VAL A 43 6.55 6.54 11.06
C VAL A 43 7.13 5.69 9.93
N SER A 44 8.36 5.97 9.47
CA SER A 44 9.01 5.26 8.37
C SER A 44 9.54 3.88 8.72
N SER A 45 9.75 3.56 10.00
CA SER A 45 10.41 2.32 10.44
C SER A 45 9.73 1.04 9.94
N VAL A 46 8.41 1.04 9.82
CA VAL A 46 7.66 -0.11 9.28
C VAL A 46 8.11 -0.47 7.86
N THR A 47 8.52 0.50 7.05
CA THR A 47 8.94 0.25 5.65
C THR A 47 10.24 -0.53 5.59
N ILE A 48 11.13 -0.41 6.59
CA ILE A 48 12.34 -1.25 6.70
C ILE A 48 11.94 -2.71 6.85
N GLY A 49 10.98 -3.00 7.73
CA GLY A 49 10.41 -4.33 7.86
C GLY A 49 9.77 -4.81 6.55
N CYS A 50 9.05 -3.93 5.83
CA CYS A 50 8.44 -4.24 4.54
C CYS A 50 9.47 -4.64 3.48
N ILE A 51 10.62 -3.96 3.42
CA ILE A 51 11.73 -4.31 2.51
C ILE A 51 12.22 -5.72 2.82
N ILE A 52 12.50 -6.01 4.10
CA ILE A 52 12.96 -7.33 4.54
C ILE A 52 11.90 -8.41 4.22
N GLY A 53 10.65 -8.15 4.58
CA GLY A 53 9.53 -9.06 4.35
C GLY A 53 9.33 -9.37 2.87
N ALA A 54 9.31 -8.35 2.02
CA ALA A 54 9.15 -8.49 0.57
C ALA A 54 10.33 -9.24 -0.07
N ALA A 55 11.57 -8.99 0.37
CA ALA A 55 12.76 -9.68 -0.13
C ALA A 55 12.74 -11.18 0.19
N LEU A 56 12.24 -11.56 1.36
CA LEU A 56 12.19 -12.95 1.82
C LEU A 56 10.91 -13.68 1.36
N ALA A 57 9.84 -12.96 1.03
CA ALA A 57 8.52 -13.50 0.74
C ALA A 57 8.52 -14.54 -0.38
N GLY A 58 9.22 -14.26 -1.49
CA GLY A 58 9.33 -15.18 -2.63
C GLY A 58 9.94 -16.51 -2.23
N PHE A 59 11.13 -16.47 -1.62
CA PHE A 59 11.83 -17.67 -1.15
C PHE A 59 11.00 -18.45 -0.12
N ALA A 60 10.47 -17.76 0.87
CA ALA A 60 9.65 -18.40 1.93
C ALA A 60 8.40 -19.05 1.35
N SER A 61 7.67 -18.37 0.46
CA SER A 61 6.45 -18.91 -0.14
C SER A 61 6.69 -20.09 -1.08
N ASP A 62 7.84 -20.13 -1.76
CA ASP A 62 8.24 -21.28 -2.57
C ASP A 62 8.71 -22.46 -1.72
N ALA A 63 9.38 -22.20 -0.60
CA ALA A 63 9.85 -23.24 0.32
C ALA A 63 8.71 -23.88 1.12
N PHE A 64 7.88 -23.05 1.79
CA PHE A 64 6.93 -23.47 2.84
C PHE A 64 5.46 -23.45 2.40
N GLY A 65 5.15 -22.90 1.23
CA GLY A 65 3.77 -22.74 0.74
C GLY A 65 3.19 -21.37 1.02
N ARG A 66 2.17 -21.01 0.22
CA ARG A 66 1.56 -19.68 0.28
C ARG A 66 0.78 -19.51 1.58
N LYS A 67 -0.05 -20.50 1.92
CA LYS A 67 -0.87 -20.50 3.15
C LYS A 67 -0.01 -20.37 4.40
N SER A 68 1.05 -21.19 4.51
CA SER A 68 1.93 -21.18 5.69
C SER A 68 2.59 -19.83 5.91
N VAL A 69 3.03 -19.17 4.83
CA VAL A 69 3.69 -17.88 4.88
C VAL A 69 2.68 -16.75 5.18
N LEU A 70 1.44 -16.84 4.68
CA LEU A 70 0.37 -15.92 5.07
C LEU A 70 -0.02 -16.08 6.54
N LEU A 71 -0.07 -17.31 7.08
CA LEU A 71 -0.28 -17.56 8.52
C LEU A 71 0.83 -16.90 9.36
N LEU A 72 2.09 -17.03 8.94
CA LEU A 72 3.21 -16.35 9.59
C LEU A 72 3.02 -14.84 9.58
N SER A 73 2.61 -14.26 8.43
CA SER A 73 2.34 -12.82 8.36
C SER A 73 1.25 -12.39 9.34
N GLY A 74 0.19 -13.19 9.50
CA GLY A 74 -0.87 -12.95 10.48
C GLY A 74 -0.36 -12.93 11.93
N ILE A 75 0.54 -13.86 12.28
CA ILE A 75 1.20 -13.89 13.60
C ILE A 75 2.06 -12.62 13.79
N LEU A 76 2.86 -12.26 12.78
CA LEU A 76 3.72 -11.07 12.84
C LEU A 76 2.90 -9.78 13.02
N PHE A 77 1.76 -9.65 12.32
CA PHE A 77 0.83 -8.55 12.53
C PHE A 77 0.33 -8.50 13.97
N PHE A 78 -0.17 -9.61 14.48
CA PHE A 78 -0.75 -9.66 15.81
C PHE A 78 0.27 -9.33 16.90
N VAL A 79 1.47 -9.92 16.83
CA VAL A 79 2.59 -9.65 17.75
C VAL A 79 3.02 -8.19 17.69
N SER A 80 3.12 -7.63 16.47
CA SER A 80 3.47 -6.22 16.27
C SER A 80 2.45 -5.28 16.91
N ILE A 81 1.17 -5.51 16.68
CA ILE A 81 0.09 -4.67 17.20
C ILE A 81 0.10 -4.68 18.73
N LEU A 82 0.21 -5.86 19.35
CA LEU A 82 0.30 -5.97 20.82
C LEU A 82 1.56 -5.27 21.36
N GLY A 83 2.69 -5.49 20.70
CA GLY A 83 3.95 -4.87 21.11
C GLY A 83 3.97 -3.35 20.92
N CYS A 84 3.33 -2.83 19.86
CA CYS A 84 3.17 -1.39 19.65
C CYS A 84 2.17 -0.78 20.65
N GLY A 85 1.15 -1.52 21.09
CA GLY A 85 0.22 -1.08 22.12
C GLY A 85 0.86 -0.99 23.51
N PHE A 86 1.84 -1.86 23.82
CA PHE A 86 2.51 -1.93 25.11
C PHE A 86 4.04 -1.96 24.99
N PRO A 87 4.66 -0.97 24.31
CA PRO A 87 6.10 -0.98 24.14
C PRO A 87 6.80 -0.65 25.46
N PRO A 88 7.91 -1.33 25.79
CA PRO A 88 8.67 -1.03 27.01
C PRO A 88 9.40 0.32 26.92
N ASN A 89 9.77 0.74 25.73
CA ASN A 89 10.45 2.00 25.44
C ASN A 89 10.38 2.29 23.92
N PHE A 90 10.95 3.41 23.48
CA PHE A 90 10.94 3.79 22.06
C PHE A 90 11.62 2.75 21.15
N ALA A 91 12.76 2.19 21.57
CA ALA A 91 13.44 1.15 20.78
C ALA A 91 12.59 -0.12 20.64
N GLY A 92 11.85 -0.50 21.69
CA GLY A 92 10.88 -1.59 21.65
C GLY A 92 9.73 -1.29 20.68
N LEU A 93 9.21 -0.05 20.67
CA LEU A 93 8.21 0.37 19.71
C LEU A 93 8.72 0.20 18.27
N ILE A 94 9.92 0.66 17.96
CA ILE A 94 10.55 0.51 16.64
C ILE A 94 10.72 -0.97 16.26
N LEU A 95 11.16 -1.81 17.19
CA LEU A 95 11.31 -3.25 16.95
C LEU A 95 9.97 -3.90 16.56
N PHE A 96 8.89 -3.59 17.29
CA PHE A 96 7.58 -4.11 16.96
C PHE A 96 7.03 -3.56 15.63
N ARG A 97 7.33 -2.30 15.28
CA ARG A 97 7.06 -1.74 13.96
C ARG A 97 7.79 -2.50 12.85
N TRP A 98 9.05 -2.90 13.04
CA TRP A 98 9.78 -3.73 12.08
C TRP A 98 9.14 -5.12 11.93
N ILE A 99 8.75 -5.75 13.03
CA ILE A 99 8.05 -7.05 13.00
C ILE A 99 6.76 -6.95 12.18
N GLY A 100 5.95 -5.92 12.42
CA GLY A 100 4.75 -5.65 11.64
C GLY A 100 5.06 -5.39 10.16
N GLY A 101 6.10 -4.60 9.89
CA GLY A 101 6.58 -4.34 8.54
C GLY A 101 6.95 -5.60 7.79
N VAL A 102 7.65 -6.57 8.44
CA VAL A 102 7.91 -7.88 7.81
C VAL A 102 6.60 -8.58 7.45
N GLY A 103 5.58 -8.55 8.33
CA GLY A 103 4.24 -9.06 8.04
C GLY A 103 3.59 -8.38 6.83
N VAL A 104 3.65 -7.04 6.76
CA VAL A 104 3.16 -6.25 5.62
C VAL A 104 3.88 -6.64 4.33
N GLY A 105 5.22 -6.66 4.34
CA GLY A 105 6.04 -7.00 3.17
C GLY A 105 5.74 -8.39 2.64
N VAL A 106 5.60 -9.37 3.51
CA VAL A 106 5.21 -10.74 3.16
C VAL A 106 3.80 -10.77 2.58
N ALA A 107 2.81 -10.18 3.24
CA ALA A 107 1.42 -10.19 2.79
C ALA A 107 1.26 -9.47 1.45
N SER A 108 1.96 -8.35 1.23
CA SER A 108 1.89 -7.57 -0.02
C SER A 108 2.37 -8.33 -1.25
N MET A 109 3.27 -9.29 -1.09
CA MET A 109 3.78 -10.13 -2.16
C MET A 109 2.99 -11.44 -2.30
N VAL A 110 2.73 -12.12 -1.17
CA VAL A 110 2.19 -13.50 -1.20
C VAL A 110 0.68 -13.52 -1.36
N ALA A 111 -0.06 -12.54 -0.83
CA ALA A 111 -1.52 -12.56 -0.95
C ALA A 111 -2.03 -12.36 -2.39
N PRO A 112 -1.54 -11.37 -3.18
CA PRO A 112 -1.91 -11.27 -4.61
C PRO A 112 -1.48 -12.49 -5.41
N LEU A 113 -0.30 -13.07 -5.13
CA LEU A 113 0.17 -14.30 -5.75
C LEU A 113 -0.78 -15.46 -5.46
N TYR A 114 -1.12 -15.69 -4.18
CA TYR A 114 -2.04 -16.72 -3.75
C TYR A 114 -3.43 -16.55 -4.40
N ILE A 115 -3.96 -15.31 -4.42
CA ILE A 115 -5.21 -15.00 -5.10
C ILE A 115 -5.13 -15.38 -6.58
N SER A 116 -4.05 -15.05 -7.26
CA SER A 116 -3.87 -15.35 -8.69
C SER A 116 -3.77 -16.85 -8.99
N GLU A 117 -3.26 -17.65 -8.04
CA GLU A 117 -3.10 -19.10 -8.16
C GLU A 117 -4.39 -19.89 -7.86
N ILE A 118 -5.32 -19.30 -7.10
CA ILE A 118 -6.62 -19.93 -6.74
C ILE A 118 -7.77 -19.40 -7.59
N ALA A 119 -7.64 -18.22 -8.18
CA ALA A 119 -8.71 -17.58 -8.91
C ALA A 119 -8.96 -18.25 -10.26
N PRO A 120 -10.25 -18.44 -10.66
CA PRO A 120 -10.59 -18.85 -12.02
C PRO A 120 -10.02 -17.89 -13.06
N PRO A 121 -9.48 -18.38 -14.20
CA PRO A 121 -8.86 -17.54 -15.23
C PRO A 121 -9.73 -16.37 -15.69
N SER A 122 -11.03 -16.62 -15.87
CA SER A 122 -12.00 -15.63 -16.39
C SER A 122 -12.17 -14.39 -15.51
N ILE A 123 -11.89 -14.46 -14.21
CA ILE A 123 -12.08 -13.38 -13.25
C ILE A 123 -10.82 -13.10 -12.40
N ARG A 124 -9.69 -13.76 -12.71
CA ARG A 124 -8.43 -13.67 -11.96
C ARG A 124 -7.99 -12.23 -11.72
N GLY A 125 -7.96 -11.40 -12.75
CA GLY A 125 -7.58 -10.00 -12.65
C GLY A 125 -8.47 -9.22 -11.67
N ARG A 126 -9.81 -9.42 -11.75
CA ARG A 126 -10.76 -8.78 -10.84
C ARG A 126 -10.57 -9.21 -9.39
N LEU A 127 -10.22 -10.49 -9.16
CA LEU A 127 -9.99 -11.00 -7.80
C LEU A 127 -8.68 -10.50 -7.21
N VAL A 128 -7.63 -10.31 -8.00
CA VAL A 128 -6.37 -9.69 -7.55
C VAL A 128 -6.59 -8.23 -7.15
N THR A 129 -7.48 -7.49 -7.83
CA THR A 129 -7.80 -6.11 -7.45
C THR A 129 -8.51 -5.99 -6.09
N LEU A 130 -9.12 -7.09 -5.58
CA LEU A 130 -9.68 -7.10 -4.21
C LEU A 130 -8.61 -6.85 -3.15
N PHE A 131 -7.36 -7.24 -3.40
CA PHE A 131 -6.26 -6.94 -2.47
C PHE A 131 -6.03 -5.43 -2.36
N GLN A 132 -6.00 -4.71 -3.49
CA GLN A 132 -5.89 -3.24 -3.50
C GLN A 132 -7.10 -2.56 -2.83
N MET A 133 -8.31 -3.08 -3.11
CA MET A 133 -9.51 -2.58 -2.44
C MET A 133 -9.46 -2.80 -0.92
N ALA A 134 -8.97 -3.95 -0.49
CA ALA A 134 -8.81 -4.23 0.93
C ALA A 134 -7.84 -3.26 1.62
N ILE A 135 -6.75 -2.85 0.94
CA ILE A 135 -5.82 -1.83 1.46
C ILE A 135 -6.56 -0.51 1.72
N VAL A 136 -7.26 0.03 0.73
CA VAL A 136 -7.93 1.33 0.90
C VAL A 136 -9.08 1.28 1.90
N ILE A 137 -9.80 0.15 2.00
CA ILE A 137 -10.81 -0.07 3.04
C ILE A 137 -10.15 -0.15 4.42
N GLY A 138 -8.98 -0.79 4.53
CA GLY A 138 -8.21 -0.84 5.78
C GLY A 138 -7.76 0.54 6.25
N ILE A 139 -7.29 1.39 5.34
CA ILE A 139 -6.93 2.79 5.64
C ILE A 139 -8.15 3.55 6.16
N PHE A 140 -9.28 3.45 5.47
CA PHE A 140 -10.52 4.09 5.92
C PHE A 140 -10.98 3.59 7.30
N ALA A 141 -10.94 2.27 7.52
CA ALA A 141 -11.30 1.66 8.79
C ALA A 141 -10.41 2.15 9.94
N ALA A 142 -9.11 2.32 9.70
CA ALA A 142 -8.19 2.89 10.67
C ALA A 142 -8.52 4.36 11.00
N TYR A 143 -8.79 5.19 9.98
CA TYR A 143 -9.19 6.58 10.20
C TYR A 143 -10.50 6.69 10.97
N ALA A 144 -11.50 5.89 10.60
CA ALA A 144 -12.78 5.84 11.32
C ALA A 144 -12.60 5.35 12.77
N SER A 145 -11.75 4.34 12.98
CA SER A 145 -11.38 3.83 14.31
C SER A 145 -10.69 4.92 15.15
N ASN A 146 -9.74 5.65 14.58
CA ASN A 146 -9.05 6.75 15.26
C ASN A 146 -10.05 7.86 15.66
N ALA A 147 -10.94 8.26 14.76
CA ALA A 147 -11.98 9.25 15.05
C ALA A 147 -12.95 8.77 16.14
N MET A 148 -13.33 7.48 16.11
CA MET A 148 -14.17 6.87 17.13
C MET A 148 -13.48 6.90 18.50
N ILE A 149 -12.21 6.47 18.59
CA ILE A 149 -11.47 6.47 19.88
C ILE A 149 -11.35 7.89 20.42
N ARG A 150 -11.07 8.89 19.58
CA ARG A 150 -11.02 10.29 20.05
C ARG A 150 -12.38 10.80 20.54
N SER A 151 -13.50 10.31 20.03
CA SER A 151 -14.82 10.67 20.53
C SER A 151 -15.15 10.04 21.90
N LEU A 152 -14.46 8.96 22.29
CA LEU A 152 -14.68 8.31 23.60
C LEU A 152 -14.29 9.20 24.77
N GLU A 153 -13.35 10.13 24.60
CA GLU A 153 -13.02 11.13 25.64
C GLU A 153 -14.25 11.87 26.16
N ASN A 154 -15.20 12.16 25.28
CA ASN A 154 -16.45 12.84 25.63
C ASN A 154 -17.55 11.91 26.14
N LEU A 155 -17.44 10.61 25.91
CA LEU A 155 -18.48 9.62 26.16
C LEU A 155 -18.20 8.75 27.39
N LEU A 156 -16.94 8.56 27.76
CA LEU A 156 -16.51 7.72 28.88
C LEU A 156 -16.21 8.61 30.09
N PRO A 157 -17.09 8.66 31.09
CA PRO A 157 -16.80 9.39 32.34
C PRO A 157 -15.65 8.69 33.08
N GLU A 158 -14.83 9.47 33.81
CA GLU A 158 -13.70 8.99 34.61
C GLU A 158 -14.06 7.84 35.59
N ASN A 159 -15.33 7.74 35.95
CA ASN A 159 -15.85 6.77 36.93
C ASN A 159 -16.39 5.47 36.31
N LEU A 160 -16.05 5.15 35.04
CA LEU A 160 -16.58 3.95 34.37
C LEU A 160 -16.02 2.61 34.90
N GLY A 161 -15.67 2.49 36.16
CA GLY A 161 -15.44 1.23 36.88
C GLY A 161 -14.36 0.26 36.37
N ILE A 162 -13.72 0.54 35.22
CA ILE A 162 -12.67 -0.26 34.62
C ILE A 162 -11.47 0.64 34.31
N PRO A 163 -10.58 0.88 35.29
CA PRO A 163 -9.47 1.83 35.15
C PRO A 163 -8.55 1.55 33.93
N GLY A 164 -8.32 0.29 33.61
CA GLY A 164 -7.47 -0.09 32.48
C GLY A 164 -8.05 0.27 31.10
N VAL A 165 -9.38 0.27 30.95
CA VAL A 165 -10.04 0.65 29.69
C VAL A 165 -9.95 2.16 29.47
N HIS A 166 -10.19 2.96 30.51
CA HIS A 166 -10.06 4.41 30.43
C HIS A 166 -8.62 4.80 30.08
N TRP A 167 -7.65 4.22 30.76
CA TRP A 167 -6.23 4.46 30.48
C TRP A 167 -5.83 4.15 29.03
N ILE A 168 -6.27 3.01 28.48
CA ILE A 168 -5.91 2.60 27.10
C ILE A 168 -6.61 3.44 26.03
N PHE A 169 -7.88 3.83 26.22
CA PHE A 169 -8.69 4.42 25.17
C PHE A 169 -8.92 5.93 25.32
N VAL A 170 -8.58 6.52 26.47
CA VAL A 170 -8.74 7.96 26.74
C VAL A 170 -7.39 8.59 27.08
N ASP A 171 -6.72 8.19 28.17
CA ASP A 171 -5.48 8.84 28.62
C ASP A 171 -4.34 8.59 27.64
N GLU A 172 -4.13 7.34 27.27
CA GLU A 172 -3.11 6.85 26.34
C GLU A 172 -3.75 6.32 25.05
N TYR A 173 -4.68 7.08 24.47
CA TYR A 173 -5.53 6.68 23.33
C TYR A 173 -4.75 6.11 22.14
N TRP A 174 -3.50 6.49 21.96
CA TRP A 174 -2.64 5.94 20.93
C TRP A 174 -2.42 4.41 21.06
N ARG A 175 -2.44 3.90 22.29
CA ARG A 175 -2.39 2.45 22.55
C ARG A 175 -3.67 1.77 22.08
N GLY A 176 -4.81 2.35 22.40
CA GLY A 176 -6.11 1.89 21.95
C GLY A 176 -6.20 1.87 20.43
N MET A 177 -5.69 2.91 19.76
CA MET A 177 -5.66 2.97 18.30
C MET A 177 -4.86 1.82 17.69
N PHE A 178 -3.66 1.50 18.21
CA PHE A 178 -2.93 0.29 17.77
C PHE A 178 -3.72 -0.98 18.04
N LEU A 179 -4.23 -1.15 19.27
CA LEU A 179 -4.89 -2.40 19.71
C LEU A 179 -6.18 -2.73 18.94
N MET A 180 -6.87 -1.73 18.37
CA MET A 180 -7.99 -1.96 17.47
C MET A 180 -7.61 -2.86 16.28
N GLY A 181 -6.38 -2.81 15.83
CA GLY A 181 -5.84 -3.70 14.79
C GLY A 181 -5.79 -5.18 15.18
N CYS A 182 -5.86 -5.53 16.49
CA CYS A 182 -5.89 -6.93 16.94
C CYS A 182 -7.11 -7.66 16.41
N ILE A 183 -8.26 -6.96 16.28
CA ILE A 183 -9.51 -7.57 15.80
C ILE A 183 -9.35 -8.11 14.37
N PRO A 184 -9.01 -7.28 13.37
CA PRO A 184 -8.81 -7.78 12.01
C PRO A 184 -7.60 -8.71 11.88
N ALA A 185 -6.54 -8.56 12.70
CA ALA A 185 -5.40 -9.46 12.69
C ALA A 185 -5.78 -10.87 13.18
N ALA A 186 -6.54 -10.97 14.25
CA ALA A 186 -7.06 -12.24 14.74
C ALA A 186 -8.01 -12.89 13.73
N LEU A 187 -8.92 -12.10 13.15
CA LEU A 187 -9.83 -12.56 12.11
C LEU A 187 -9.07 -13.12 10.90
N TYR A 188 -8.06 -12.41 10.42
CA TYR A 188 -7.20 -12.84 9.31
C TYR A 188 -6.49 -14.15 9.64
N PHE A 189 -5.83 -14.22 10.79
CA PHE A 189 -5.11 -15.42 11.22
C PHE A 189 -6.04 -16.63 11.31
N VAL A 190 -7.20 -16.49 11.97
CA VAL A 190 -8.18 -17.59 12.11
C VAL A 190 -8.76 -17.99 10.75
N ALA A 191 -9.13 -17.03 9.91
CA ALA A 191 -9.72 -17.31 8.59
C ALA A 191 -8.74 -18.05 7.66
N LEU A 192 -7.44 -17.82 7.78
CA LEU A 192 -6.41 -18.52 7.00
C LEU A 192 -6.35 -20.04 7.27
N PHE A 193 -6.81 -20.52 8.42
CA PHE A 193 -6.88 -21.99 8.66
C PHE A 193 -7.87 -22.67 7.72
N PHE A 194 -8.91 -21.99 7.30
CA PHE A 194 -9.99 -22.53 6.47
C PHE A 194 -9.75 -22.46 4.97
N VAL A 195 -8.67 -21.82 4.52
CA VAL A 195 -8.32 -21.78 3.09
C VAL A 195 -7.36 -22.91 2.73
N PRO A 196 -7.43 -23.47 1.51
CA PRO A 196 -6.51 -24.51 1.05
C PRO A 196 -5.12 -23.93 0.75
N GLU A 197 -4.11 -24.78 0.61
CA GLU A 197 -2.83 -24.39 0.03
C GLU A 197 -2.95 -24.28 -1.50
N SER A 198 -2.06 -23.50 -2.12
CA SER A 198 -2.03 -23.27 -3.57
C SER A 198 -1.87 -24.59 -4.36
N PRO A 199 -2.73 -24.84 -5.37
CA PRO A 199 -2.57 -25.99 -6.25
C PRO A 199 -1.30 -25.91 -7.09
N ARG A 200 -0.89 -24.68 -7.52
CA ARG A 200 0.37 -24.48 -8.25
C ARG A 200 1.59 -24.82 -7.40
N TRP A 201 1.56 -24.49 -6.13
CA TRP A 201 2.63 -24.84 -5.22
C TRP A 201 2.71 -26.35 -5.01
N TRP A 202 1.58 -27.04 -4.83
CA TRP A 202 1.54 -28.49 -4.72
C TRP A 202 2.13 -29.19 -5.96
N ALA A 203 1.74 -28.73 -7.16
CA ALA A 203 2.26 -29.25 -8.42
C ALA A 203 3.78 -29.00 -8.54
N GLY A 204 4.25 -27.81 -8.18
CA GLY A 204 5.70 -27.50 -8.16
C GLY A 204 6.52 -28.32 -7.16
N LYS A 205 5.86 -28.92 -6.15
CA LYS A 205 6.46 -29.88 -5.22
C LYS A 205 6.23 -31.34 -5.63
N ASN A 206 5.81 -31.61 -6.87
CA ASN A 206 5.46 -32.94 -7.38
C ASN A 206 4.34 -33.65 -6.60
N ARG A 207 3.48 -32.88 -5.90
CA ARG A 207 2.32 -33.39 -5.16
C ARG A 207 1.03 -33.22 -6.00
N ASN A 208 1.02 -33.85 -7.18
CA ASN A 208 -0.04 -33.69 -8.17
C ASN A 208 -1.43 -34.10 -7.64
N ASP A 209 -1.50 -35.16 -6.80
CA ASP A 209 -2.75 -35.59 -6.18
C ASP A 209 -3.38 -34.50 -5.32
N LYS A 210 -2.56 -33.80 -4.52
CA LYS A 210 -3.06 -32.70 -3.68
C LYS A 210 -3.43 -31.48 -4.51
N ALA A 211 -2.68 -31.19 -5.57
CA ALA A 211 -2.98 -30.12 -6.51
C ALA A 211 -4.34 -30.36 -7.18
N LEU A 212 -4.53 -31.56 -7.77
CA LEU A 212 -5.76 -31.93 -8.42
C LEU A 212 -6.96 -31.92 -7.46
N HIS A 213 -6.82 -32.52 -6.27
CA HIS A 213 -7.87 -32.48 -5.25
C HIS A 213 -8.27 -31.05 -4.83
N THR A 214 -7.30 -30.14 -4.74
CA THR A 214 -7.60 -28.72 -4.46
C THR A 214 -8.35 -28.06 -5.60
N LEU A 215 -7.93 -28.30 -6.84
CA LEU A 215 -8.60 -27.79 -8.04
C LEU A 215 -10.01 -28.34 -8.21
N GLU A 216 -10.20 -29.64 -7.97
CA GLU A 216 -11.52 -30.29 -8.02
C GLU A 216 -12.52 -29.66 -7.02
N LYS A 217 -12.07 -29.37 -5.81
CA LYS A 217 -12.87 -28.66 -4.81
C LYS A 217 -13.23 -27.23 -5.21
N LEU A 218 -12.37 -26.57 -5.97
CA LEU A 218 -12.55 -25.16 -6.37
C LEU A 218 -13.41 -25.03 -7.64
N PHE A 219 -13.21 -25.90 -8.63
CA PHE A 219 -13.72 -25.70 -9.97
C PHE A 219 -14.52 -26.88 -10.54
N GLY A 220 -14.53 -28.04 -9.86
CA GLY A 220 -15.04 -29.29 -10.38
C GLY A 220 -14.01 -30.04 -11.23
N ARG A 221 -14.29 -31.31 -11.55
CA ARG A 221 -13.30 -32.24 -12.10
C ARG A 221 -12.78 -31.87 -13.49
N GLU A 222 -13.68 -31.52 -14.41
CA GLU A 222 -13.32 -31.22 -15.80
C GLU A 222 -12.39 -30.00 -15.90
N GLU A 223 -12.74 -28.93 -15.20
CA GLU A 223 -11.93 -27.70 -15.16
C GLU A 223 -10.63 -27.91 -14.40
N ALA A 224 -10.64 -28.73 -13.32
CA ALA A 224 -9.43 -29.09 -12.57
C ALA A 224 -8.39 -29.80 -13.44
N GLU A 225 -8.80 -30.72 -14.29
CA GLU A 225 -7.90 -31.41 -15.23
C GLU A 225 -7.33 -30.46 -16.31
N ARG A 226 -8.11 -29.48 -16.74
CA ARG A 226 -7.64 -28.45 -17.67
C ARG A 226 -6.60 -27.54 -17.03
N GLU A 227 -6.91 -26.97 -15.86
CA GLU A 227 -5.99 -26.12 -15.11
C GLU A 227 -4.69 -26.87 -14.73
N MET A 228 -4.79 -28.16 -14.42
CA MET A 228 -3.62 -28.97 -14.12
C MET A 228 -2.67 -29.11 -15.31
N ARG A 229 -3.20 -29.27 -16.53
CA ARG A 229 -2.38 -29.27 -17.76
C ARG A 229 -1.69 -27.93 -18.00
N GLU A 230 -2.40 -26.82 -17.76
CA GLU A 230 -1.82 -25.48 -17.90
C GLU A 230 -0.72 -25.23 -16.85
N ILE A 231 -0.92 -25.66 -15.60
CA ILE A 231 0.09 -25.58 -14.55
C ILE A 231 1.36 -26.34 -14.96
N HIS A 232 1.23 -27.56 -15.47
CA HIS A 232 2.36 -28.34 -15.92
C HIS A 232 3.07 -27.72 -17.11
N ALA A 233 2.37 -27.12 -18.07
CA ALA A 233 2.97 -26.42 -19.20
C ALA A 233 3.83 -25.24 -18.70
N VAL A 234 3.30 -24.41 -17.79
CA VAL A 234 4.03 -23.27 -17.20
C VAL A 234 5.24 -23.74 -16.39
N LEU A 235 5.13 -24.82 -15.62
CA LEU A 235 6.25 -25.37 -14.85
C LEU A 235 7.36 -25.91 -15.75
N ALA A 236 7.02 -26.47 -16.91
CA ALA A 236 7.97 -26.97 -17.89
C ALA A 236 8.79 -25.85 -18.57
N GLU A 237 8.24 -24.65 -18.73
CA GLU A 237 8.96 -23.49 -19.28
C GLU A 237 10.08 -22.98 -18.36
N GLY A 238 10.00 -23.30 -17.06
CA GLY A 238 10.96 -22.89 -16.04
C GLY A 238 10.86 -21.39 -15.68
N THR A 239 11.47 -21.02 -14.56
CA THR A 239 11.56 -19.62 -14.13
C THR A 239 12.86 -19.00 -14.63
N GLY A 240 12.79 -17.79 -15.21
CA GLY A 240 13.98 -17.01 -15.62
C GLY A 240 14.95 -16.79 -14.44
N ARG A 241 16.22 -16.46 -14.69
CA ARG A 241 17.17 -16.12 -13.62
C ARG A 241 17.00 -14.66 -13.19
N PHE A 242 17.26 -14.36 -11.90
CA PHE A 242 17.17 -12.96 -11.39
C PHE A 242 18.08 -12.01 -12.18
N ALA A 243 19.30 -12.47 -12.54
CA ALA A 243 20.24 -11.70 -13.35
C ALA A 243 19.71 -11.36 -14.76
N GLU A 244 18.74 -12.12 -15.26
CA GLU A 244 18.16 -11.89 -16.58
C GLU A 244 17.37 -10.58 -16.66
N VAL A 245 16.75 -10.15 -15.55
CA VAL A 245 16.03 -8.87 -15.47
C VAL A 245 16.96 -7.69 -15.77
N PHE A 246 18.25 -7.81 -15.45
CA PHE A 246 19.27 -6.79 -15.69
C PHE A 246 19.92 -6.89 -17.06
N SER A 247 19.53 -7.85 -17.89
CA SER A 247 20.09 -8.00 -19.23
C SER A 247 19.81 -6.77 -20.10
N ALA A 248 20.65 -6.55 -21.11
CA ALA A 248 20.49 -5.43 -22.03
C ALA A 248 19.10 -5.42 -22.70
N LYS A 249 18.53 -6.61 -22.95
CA LYS A 249 17.19 -6.77 -23.51
C LYS A 249 16.09 -6.09 -22.65
N TYR A 250 16.11 -6.29 -21.33
CA TYR A 250 15.02 -5.84 -20.45
C TYR A 250 15.31 -4.53 -19.71
N ARG A 251 16.51 -3.94 -19.93
CA ARG A 251 16.95 -2.74 -19.19
C ARG A 251 15.99 -1.55 -19.32
N PHE A 252 15.40 -1.34 -20.49
CA PHE A 252 14.45 -0.25 -20.71
C PHE A 252 13.12 -0.48 -19.95
N GLY A 253 12.55 -1.68 -20.03
CA GLY A 253 11.37 -2.03 -19.24
C GLY A 253 11.62 -1.96 -17.74
N LEU A 254 12.81 -2.38 -17.28
CA LEU A 254 13.21 -2.26 -15.87
C LEU A 254 13.29 -0.80 -15.43
N MET A 255 13.85 0.08 -16.25
CA MET A 255 13.86 1.53 -15.98
C MET A 255 12.43 2.08 -15.85
N ILE A 256 11.54 1.74 -16.79
CA ILE A 256 10.13 2.14 -16.71
C ILE A 256 9.50 1.64 -15.40
N GLY A 257 9.65 0.37 -15.07
CA GLY A 257 9.09 -0.20 -13.84
C GLY A 257 9.58 0.47 -12.58
N ILE A 258 10.90 0.69 -12.45
CA ILE A 258 11.51 1.36 -11.30
C ILE A 258 11.02 2.82 -11.21
N LEU A 259 11.03 3.57 -12.29
CA LEU A 259 10.62 4.98 -12.29
C LEU A 259 9.12 5.13 -11.99
N LEU A 260 8.26 4.24 -12.51
CA LEU A 260 6.84 4.23 -12.16
C LEU A 260 6.64 4.05 -10.65
N MET A 261 7.31 3.05 -10.06
CA MET A 261 7.20 2.76 -8.63
C MET A 261 7.80 3.88 -7.76
N PHE A 262 8.91 4.46 -8.19
CA PHE A 262 9.51 5.63 -7.54
C PHE A 262 8.58 6.84 -7.57
N PHE A 263 8.10 7.23 -8.76
CA PHE A 263 7.24 8.41 -8.90
C PHE A 263 5.90 8.24 -8.16
N SER A 264 5.38 7.02 -8.04
CA SER A 264 4.17 6.78 -7.26
C SER A 264 4.31 7.22 -5.79
N GLN A 265 5.50 7.09 -5.22
CA GLN A 265 5.76 7.42 -3.81
C GLN A 265 6.12 8.89 -3.60
N VAL A 266 6.89 9.47 -4.51
CA VAL A 266 7.30 10.90 -4.41
C VAL A 266 6.19 11.88 -4.79
N THR A 267 4.99 11.40 -5.15
CA THR A 267 3.77 12.20 -5.17
C THR A 267 3.45 12.86 -3.83
N GLY A 268 4.05 12.39 -2.72
CA GLY A 268 3.71 12.83 -1.37
C GLY A 268 2.45 12.17 -0.78
N ILE A 269 1.90 11.13 -1.45
CA ILE A 269 0.69 10.44 -0.95
C ILE A 269 0.83 9.99 0.50
N ASN A 270 2.00 9.42 0.86
CA ASN A 270 2.26 8.91 2.19
C ASN A 270 2.31 10.01 3.26
N VAL A 271 2.61 11.25 2.88
CA VAL A 271 2.54 12.40 3.79
C VAL A 271 1.11 12.60 4.25
N ILE A 272 0.15 12.62 3.35
CA ILE A 272 -1.26 12.78 3.72
C ILE A 272 -1.78 11.52 4.46
N MET A 273 -1.30 10.33 4.07
CA MET A 273 -1.72 9.09 4.72
C MET A 273 -1.24 8.97 6.17
N TYR A 274 0.00 9.36 6.46
CA TYR A 274 0.61 9.20 7.78
C TYR A 274 0.55 10.46 8.66
N PHE A 275 0.55 11.65 8.06
CA PHE A 275 0.62 12.92 8.79
C PHE A 275 -0.60 13.83 8.53
N GLY A 276 -1.62 13.35 7.81
CA GLY A 276 -2.75 14.17 7.38
C GLY A 276 -3.47 14.85 8.55
N ASN A 277 -3.63 14.17 9.69
CA ASN A 277 -4.20 14.77 10.89
C ASN A 277 -3.40 15.98 11.38
N GLN A 278 -2.08 15.89 11.39
CA GLN A 278 -1.19 17.00 11.75
C GLN A 278 -1.26 18.13 10.73
N VAL A 279 -1.33 17.82 9.42
CA VAL A 279 -1.48 18.82 8.36
C VAL A 279 -2.78 19.62 8.54
N PHE A 280 -3.89 18.96 8.91
CA PHE A 280 -5.15 19.66 9.21
C PHE A 280 -5.05 20.52 10.47
N LYS A 281 -4.44 20.02 11.54
CA LYS A 281 -4.23 20.81 12.77
C LYS A 281 -3.34 22.03 12.55
N GLU A 282 -2.26 21.88 11.78
CA GLU A 282 -1.40 23.00 11.39
C GLU A 282 -2.13 24.04 10.54
N ALA A 283 -3.12 23.64 9.76
CA ALA A 283 -3.98 24.57 9.05
C ALA A 283 -4.90 25.38 9.98
N GLY A 284 -5.11 24.93 11.22
CA GLY A 284 -5.92 25.60 12.23
C GLY A 284 -7.24 24.90 12.56
N TYR A 285 -7.43 23.65 12.11
CA TYR A 285 -8.60 22.87 12.48
C TYR A 285 -8.50 22.31 13.89
N SER A 286 -9.65 22.18 14.57
CA SER A 286 -9.73 21.51 15.87
C SER A 286 -9.33 20.03 15.77
N ASP A 287 -8.93 19.47 16.89
CA ASP A 287 -8.53 18.06 16.98
C ASP A 287 -9.61 17.13 16.40
N SER A 288 -10.82 17.19 16.94
CA SER A 288 -11.94 16.33 16.51
C SER A 288 -12.28 16.49 15.03
N PHE A 289 -12.23 17.71 14.50
CA PHE A 289 -12.54 17.97 13.10
C PHE A 289 -11.45 17.46 12.16
N SER A 290 -10.17 17.49 12.58
CA SER A 290 -9.06 16.93 11.84
C SER A 290 -9.19 15.42 11.65
N TYR A 291 -9.64 14.67 12.67
CA TYR A 291 -9.95 13.24 12.54
C TYR A 291 -11.12 12.97 11.59
N LEU A 292 -12.15 13.82 11.63
CA LEU A 292 -13.29 13.72 10.69
C LEU A 292 -12.82 13.95 9.25
N LEU A 293 -12.01 14.99 9.00
CA LEU A 293 -11.46 15.28 7.67
C LEU A 293 -10.60 14.12 7.17
N GLN A 294 -9.78 13.53 8.04
CA GLN A 294 -8.96 12.38 7.67
C GLN A 294 -9.82 11.16 7.31
N THR A 295 -10.95 10.97 7.97
CA THR A 295 -11.92 9.93 7.60
C THR A 295 -12.56 10.18 6.24
N ILE A 296 -12.88 11.44 5.92
CA ILE A 296 -13.37 11.84 4.59
C ILE A 296 -12.32 11.57 3.50
N VAL A 297 -11.05 11.84 3.78
CA VAL A 297 -9.92 11.49 2.89
C VAL A 297 -9.89 9.99 2.61
N GLY A 298 -10.06 9.15 3.62
CA GLY A 298 -10.15 7.69 3.46
C GLY A 298 -11.33 7.27 2.59
N LEU A 299 -12.51 7.86 2.78
CA LEU A 299 -13.70 7.60 1.96
C LEU A 299 -13.50 8.03 0.51
N ALA A 300 -12.89 9.20 0.29
CA ALA A 300 -12.53 9.66 -1.06
C ALA A 300 -11.57 8.66 -1.74
N ASN A 301 -10.56 8.16 -1.01
CA ASN A 301 -9.64 7.17 -1.54
C ASN A 301 -10.36 5.90 -2.02
N ILE A 302 -11.31 5.36 -1.25
CA ILE A 302 -12.15 4.22 -1.67
C ILE A 302 -12.93 4.55 -2.93
N THR A 303 -13.65 5.66 -2.91
CA THR A 303 -14.55 6.06 -4.01
C THR A 303 -13.80 6.20 -5.33
N PHE A 304 -12.68 6.92 -5.31
CA PHE A 304 -11.90 7.15 -6.52
C PHE A 304 -11.04 5.96 -6.95
N THR A 305 -10.67 5.06 -6.04
CA THR A 305 -10.07 3.77 -6.40
C THR A 305 -11.09 2.87 -7.13
N LEU A 306 -12.34 2.80 -6.65
CA LEU A 306 -13.42 2.08 -7.37
C LEU A 306 -13.65 2.66 -8.76
N PHE A 307 -13.68 3.98 -8.88
CA PHE A 307 -13.81 4.66 -10.15
C PHE A 307 -12.64 4.34 -11.10
N ALA A 308 -11.41 4.32 -10.58
CA ALA A 308 -10.23 3.95 -11.35
C ALA A 308 -10.34 2.53 -11.92
N LEU A 309 -10.70 1.56 -11.10
CA LEU A 309 -10.87 0.16 -11.52
C LEU A 309 -11.93 -0.01 -12.60
N TRP A 310 -12.97 0.83 -12.56
CA TRP A 310 -13.99 0.84 -13.62
C TRP A 310 -13.51 1.48 -14.93
N LYS A 311 -12.67 2.53 -14.86
CA LYS A 311 -12.29 3.35 -16.02
C LYS A 311 -10.96 2.99 -16.66
N ILE A 312 -10.08 2.27 -15.97
CA ILE A 312 -8.71 1.97 -16.42
C ILE A 312 -8.65 1.31 -17.81
N ASP A 313 -9.59 0.39 -18.07
CA ASP A 313 -9.66 -0.29 -19.36
C ASP A 313 -10.33 0.55 -20.45
N GLN A 314 -11.11 1.58 -20.09
CA GLN A 314 -11.76 2.46 -21.02
C GLN A 314 -10.87 3.63 -21.45
N TRP A 315 -10.16 4.26 -20.53
CA TRP A 315 -9.37 5.45 -20.78
C TRP A 315 -7.90 5.16 -21.13
N GLY A 316 -7.38 4.02 -20.71
CA GLY A 316 -5.98 3.63 -20.90
C GLY A 316 -5.09 4.09 -19.72
N ARG A 317 -3.90 3.51 -19.67
CA ARG A 317 -2.97 3.69 -18.54
C ARG A 317 -2.24 5.03 -18.62
N LYS A 318 -1.72 5.36 -19.79
CA LYS A 318 -0.94 6.59 -20.02
C LYS A 318 -1.77 7.88 -19.86
N PRO A 319 -2.97 8.03 -20.45
CA PRO A 319 -3.79 9.23 -20.25
C PRO A 319 -4.20 9.45 -18.80
N LEU A 320 -4.57 8.37 -18.09
CA LEU A 320 -4.90 8.46 -16.66
C LEU A 320 -3.72 8.95 -15.81
N LEU A 321 -2.50 8.45 -16.09
CA LEU A 321 -1.30 8.93 -15.40
C LEU A 321 -0.97 10.39 -15.75
N GLN A 322 -1.12 10.80 -17.01
CA GLN A 322 -0.88 12.18 -17.43
C GLN A 322 -1.81 13.16 -16.73
N ILE A 323 -3.11 12.88 -16.77
CA ILE A 323 -4.15 13.71 -16.14
C ILE A 323 -3.93 13.72 -14.61
N GLY A 324 -3.76 12.54 -14.01
CA GLY A 324 -3.54 12.43 -12.57
C GLY A 324 -2.29 13.17 -12.10
N THR A 325 -1.16 13.05 -12.82
CA THR A 325 0.08 13.77 -12.49
C THR A 325 -0.10 15.29 -12.55
N MET A 326 -0.81 15.78 -13.57
CA MET A 326 -1.10 17.19 -13.71
C MET A 326 -1.96 17.72 -12.54
N PHE A 327 -3.01 17.01 -12.18
CA PHE A 327 -3.86 17.40 -11.05
C PHE A 327 -3.11 17.30 -9.71
N ILE A 328 -2.27 16.28 -9.50
CA ILE A 328 -1.39 16.17 -8.33
C ILE A 328 -0.45 17.37 -8.25
N PHE A 329 0.21 17.73 -9.36
CA PHE A 329 1.06 18.90 -9.42
C PHE A 329 0.32 20.19 -9.01
N VAL A 330 -0.84 20.45 -9.61
CA VAL A 330 -1.63 21.66 -9.35
C VAL A 330 -2.11 21.70 -7.89
N THR A 331 -2.64 20.58 -7.36
CA THR A 331 -3.14 20.54 -5.99
C THR A 331 -2.04 20.73 -4.96
N LEU A 332 -0.88 20.06 -5.14
CA LEU A 332 0.27 20.23 -4.25
C LEU A 332 0.84 21.65 -4.30
N ALA A 333 0.95 22.23 -5.49
CA ALA A 333 1.41 23.62 -5.67
C ALA A 333 0.46 24.60 -4.95
N LEU A 334 -0.86 24.44 -5.10
CA LEU A 334 -1.84 25.27 -4.43
C LEU A 334 -1.80 25.08 -2.90
N ILE A 335 -1.64 23.85 -2.40
CA ILE A 335 -1.48 23.58 -0.95
C ILE A 335 -0.22 24.30 -0.43
N GLY A 336 0.91 24.20 -1.15
CA GLY A 336 2.13 24.91 -0.80
C GLY A 336 1.94 26.44 -0.75
N VAL A 337 1.26 27.00 -1.75
CA VAL A 337 0.92 28.45 -1.78
C VAL A 337 0.04 28.84 -0.58
N LEU A 338 -0.97 28.04 -0.24
CA LEU A 338 -1.84 28.32 0.90
C LEU A 338 -1.08 28.32 2.23
N PHE A 339 -0.17 27.37 2.44
CA PHE A 339 0.69 27.37 3.63
C PHE A 339 1.65 28.55 3.63
N ALA A 340 2.22 28.95 2.49
CA ALA A 340 3.06 30.13 2.37
C ALA A 340 2.29 31.45 2.66
N LEU A 341 1.04 31.56 2.23
CA LEU A 341 0.19 32.70 2.59
C LEU A 341 -0.06 32.75 4.09
N LYS A 342 -0.32 31.59 4.70
CA LYS A 342 -0.52 31.50 6.16
C LYS A 342 0.75 31.92 6.94
N SER A 343 1.95 31.48 6.53
CA SER A 343 3.20 31.84 7.19
C SER A 343 3.47 33.36 7.16
N HIS A 344 2.90 34.06 6.19
CA HIS A 344 2.93 35.53 6.08
C HIS A 344 1.69 36.23 6.71
N ASN A 345 0.85 35.51 7.45
CA ASN A 345 -0.40 35.99 8.06
C ASN A 345 -1.39 36.59 7.03
N ILE A 346 -1.38 36.08 5.79
CA ILE A 346 -2.27 36.51 4.72
C ILE A 346 -3.37 35.45 4.53
N GLY A 347 -4.63 35.86 4.72
CA GLY A 347 -5.78 35.04 4.34
C GLY A 347 -5.91 33.71 5.07
N GLU A 348 -5.76 33.68 6.40
CA GLU A 348 -5.92 32.46 7.23
C GLU A 348 -7.24 31.73 6.95
N GLY A 349 -8.35 32.42 6.74
CA GLY A 349 -9.62 31.83 6.37
C GLY A 349 -9.59 31.09 5.02
N VAL A 350 -8.75 31.53 4.07
CA VAL A 350 -8.63 30.88 2.73
C VAL A 350 -8.06 29.47 2.88
N LEU A 351 -7.03 29.27 3.71
CA LEU A 351 -6.46 27.96 3.98
C LEU A 351 -7.52 27.00 4.57
N LEU A 352 -8.30 27.46 5.56
CA LEU A 352 -9.34 26.66 6.19
C LEU A 352 -10.44 26.22 5.22
N TYR A 353 -10.80 27.02 4.23
CA TYR A 353 -11.84 26.62 3.26
C TYR A 353 -11.32 25.69 2.16
N PHE A 354 -10.12 25.95 1.65
CA PHE A 354 -9.63 25.30 0.43
C PHE A 354 -8.78 24.06 0.69
N LEU A 355 -8.09 23.95 1.85
CA LEU A 355 -7.19 22.82 2.12
C LEU A 355 -7.89 21.45 2.06
N PRO A 356 -9.06 21.22 2.68
CA PRO A 356 -9.71 19.91 2.60
C PRO A 356 -10.11 19.55 1.17
N ILE A 357 -10.58 20.53 0.41
CA ILE A 357 -10.97 20.34 -0.99
C ILE A 357 -9.76 19.94 -1.82
N LEU A 358 -8.63 20.64 -1.66
CA LEU A 358 -7.40 20.34 -2.38
C LEU A 358 -6.81 18.98 -1.99
N ILE A 359 -6.86 18.61 -0.70
CA ILE A 359 -6.42 17.27 -0.25
C ILE A 359 -7.32 16.18 -0.85
N VAL A 360 -8.64 16.36 -0.86
CA VAL A 360 -9.56 15.38 -1.47
C VAL A 360 -9.30 15.28 -2.98
N LEU A 361 -9.08 16.38 -3.69
CA LEU A 361 -8.74 16.38 -5.12
C LEU A 361 -7.37 15.72 -5.37
N PHE A 362 -6.39 15.95 -4.52
CA PHE A 362 -5.09 15.28 -4.56
C PHE A 362 -5.24 13.76 -4.40
N ILE A 363 -5.98 13.31 -3.37
CA ILE A 363 -6.26 11.89 -3.12
C ILE A 363 -7.02 11.25 -4.29
N ALA A 364 -8.05 11.95 -4.81
CA ALA A 364 -8.80 11.49 -5.98
C ALA A 364 -7.88 11.29 -7.19
N SER A 365 -7.01 12.26 -7.46
CA SER A 365 -6.06 12.21 -8.57
C SER A 365 -5.07 11.05 -8.43
N PHE A 366 -4.54 10.85 -7.22
CA PHE A 366 -3.66 9.73 -6.92
C PHE A 366 -4.38 8.38 -7.06
N ALA A 367 -5.56 8.24 -6.45
CA ALA A 367 -6.34 6.99 -6.46
C ALA A 367 -6.77 6.58 -7.87
N MET A 368 -6.99 7.55 -8.77
CA MET A 368 -7.33 7.28 -10.17
C MET A 368 -6.12 7.00 -11.06
N SER A 369 -4.90 7.31 -10.62
CA SER A 369 -3.70 7.22 -11.46
C SER A 369 -2.57 6.41 -10.81
N TRP A 370 -1.77 7.05 -9.97
CA TRP A 370 -0.55 6.49 -9.40
C TRP A 370 -0.77 5.36 -8.38
N GLY A 371 -1.99 5.20 -7.85
CA GLY A 371 -2.33 4.09 -6.97
C GLY A 371 -2.32 2.74 -7.73
N PRO A 372 -3.25 2.51 -8.66
CA PRO A 372 -3.39 1.22 -9.34
C PRO A 372 -2.49 1.05 -10.57
N ILE A 373 -2.25 2.11 -11.36
CA ILE A 373 -1.67 1.99 -12.71
C ILE A 373 -0.22 1.48 -12.69
N PRO A 374 0.70 1.91 -11.81
CA PRO A 374 2.06 1.37 -11.78
C PRO A 374 2.11 -0.15 -11.66
N TRP A 375 1.25 -0.74 -10.83
CA TRP A 375 1.16 -2.19 -10.67
C TRP A 375 0.67 -2.90 -11.93
N VAL A 376 -0.34 -2.32 -12.58
CA VAL A 376 -0.88 -2.85 -13.84
C VAL A 376 0.18 -2.80 -14.93
N VAL A 377 0.82 -1.65 -15.15
CA VAL A 377 1.84 -1.49 -16.18
C VAL A 377 3.03 -2.45 -15.94
N VAL A 378 3.54 -2.54 -14.71
CA VAL A 378 4.64 -3.49 -14.41
C VAL A 378 4.24 -4.92 -14.70
N SER A 379 2.97 -5.30 -14.49
CA SER A 379 2.50 -6.64 -14.84
C SER A 379 2.34 -6.87 -16.34
N GLU A 380 2.16 -5.81 -17.13
CA GLU A 380 1.94 -5.86 -18.57
C GLU A 380 3.24 -5.77 -19.39
N ILE A 381 4.25 -5.03 -18.92
CA ILE A 381 5.48 -4.80 -19.68
C ILE A 381 6.51 -5.92 -19.58
N PHE A 382 6.41 -6.82 -18.59
CA PHE A 382 7.39 -7.90 -18.44
C PHE A 382 6.85 -9.25 -18.88
N PRO A 383 7.67 -10.05 -19.63
CA PRO A 383 7.34 -11.44 -19.96
C PRO A 383 7.06 -12.27 -18.70
N THR A 384 6.16 -13.23 -18.83
CA THR A 384 5.71 -14.09 -17.71
C THR A 384 6.88 -14.71 -16.94
N ARG A 385 7.93 -15.13 -17.66
CA ARG A 385 9.12 -15.79 -17.13
C ARG A 385 9.91 -14.97 -16.11
N ILE A 386 9.99 -13.62 -16.26
CA ILE A 386 10.76 -12.72 -15.38
C ILE A 386 9.86 -11.73 -14.61
N ARG A 387 8.56 -11.70 -14.88
CA ARG A 387 7.59 -10.74 -14.31
C ARG A 387 7.65 -10.68 -12.78
N GLY A 388 7.63 -11.83 -12.10
CA GLY A 388 7.66 -11.86 -10.65
C GLY A 388 8.92 -11.23 -10.05
N ARG A 389 10.06 -11.37 -10.71
CA ARG A 389 11.34 -10.77 -10.28
C ARG A 389 11.43 -9.29 -10.56
N ALA A 390 10.90 -8.84 -11.68
CA ALA A 390 10.78 -7.43 -12.00
C ALA A 390 9.80 -6.73 -11.03
N ALA A 391 8.67 -7.38 -10.72
CA ALA A 391 7.71 -6.88 -9.73
C ALA A 391 8.32 -6.79 -8.33
N SER A 392 9.18 -7.74 -7.90
CA SER A 392 9.88 -7.65 -6.62
C SER A 392 10.83 -6.44 -6.56
N LEU A 393 11.57 -6.12 -7.62
CA LEU A 393 12.40 -4.92 -7.70
C LEU A 393 11.55 -3.65 -7.61
N GLY A 394 10.40 -3.63 -8.31
CA GLY A 394 9.43 -2.55 -8.21
C GLY A 394 8.92 -2.36 -6.78
N THR A 395 8.57 -3.45 -6.10
CA THR A 395 8.11 -3.43 -4.70
C THR A 395 9.19 -2.91 -3.75
N MET A 396 10.44 -3.32 -3.92
CA MET A 396 11.57 -2.77 -3.15
C MET A 396 11.72 -1.27 -3.39
N THR A 397 11.59 -0.80 -4.64
CA THR A 397 11.62 0.62 -4.97
C THR A 397 10.52 1.40 -4.26
N ILE A 398 9.29 0.87 -4.20
CA ILE A 398 8.18 1.48 -3.44
C ILE A 398 8.58 1.68 -1.98
N TRP A 399 9.03 0.63 -1.32
CA TRP A 399 9.32 0.71 0.12
C TRP A 399 10.50 1.62 0.44
N ILE A 400 11.57 1.60 -0.38
CA ILE A 400 12.71 2.51 -0.23
C ILE A 400 12.26 3.96 -0.44
N SER A 401 11.49 4.23 -1.49
CA SER A 401 11.01 5.58 -1.79
C SER A 401 10.02 6.08 -0.74
N CYS A 402 9.13 5.20 -0.26
CA CYS A 402 8.23 5.48 0.85
C CYS A 402 9.01 5.85 2.12
N PHE A 403 10.04 5.06 2.48
CA PHE A 403 10.93 5.37 3.61
C PHE A 403 11.51 6.78 3.49
N LEU A 404 12.09 7.12 2.34
CA LEU A 404 12.73 8.42 2.12
C LEU A 404 11.74 9.58 2.27
N VAL A 405 10.56 9.47 1.64
CA VAL A 405 9.51 10.50 1.70
C VAL A 405 9.01 10.70 3.12
N VAL A 406 8.68 9.61 3.81
CA VAL A 406 8.11 9.64 5.17
C VAL A 406 9.14 10.10 6.20
N GLN A 407 10.40 9.65 6.07
CA GLN A 407 11.51 10.03 6.96
C GLN A 407 11.84 11.53 6.85
N THR A 408 11.77 12.08 5.65
CA THR A 408 12.19 13.48 5.42
C THR A 408 11.09 14.49 5.70
N PHE A 409 9.83 14.10 5.67
CA PHE A 409 8.70 15.04 5.81
C PHE A 409 8.71 15.83 7.13
N PRO A 410 8.88 15.24 8.33
CA PRO A 410 8.91 16.02 9.57
C PRO A 410 10.03 17.06 9.60
N LEU A 411 11.20 16.75 9.01
CA LEU A 411 12.32 17.68 8.91
C LEU A 411 12.00 18.87 8.00
N LEU A 412 11.37 18.62 6.85
CA LEU A 412 10.96 19.67 5.94
C LEU A 412 9.88 20.55 6.56
N ARG A 413 8.92 19.93 7.24
CA ARG A 413 7.81 20.60 7.92
C ARG A 413 8.28 21.53 9.04
N GLU A 414 9.28 21.13 9.84
CA GLU A 414 9.84 21.99 10.88
C GLU A 414 10.54 23.24 10.31
N GLN A 415 11.10 23.16 9.12
CA GLN A 415 11.72 24.31 8.46
C GLN A 415 10.67 25.25 7.87
N ALA A 416 9.80 24.71 7.04
CA ALA A 416 8.71 25.45 6.39
C ALA A 416 7.69 24.44 5.83
N PRO A 417 6.44 24.38 6.32
CA PRO A 417 5.43 23.46 5.81
C PRO A 417 5.22 23.58 4.29
N GLU A 418 5.23 24.80 3.78
CA GLU A 418 5.09 25.10 2.35
C GLU A 418 6.20 24.48 1.49
N LEU A 419 7.43 24.37 2.01
CA LEU A 419 8.57 23.79 1.30
C LEU A 419 8.34 22.31 0.99
N SER A 420 7.74 21.58 1.90
CA SER A 420 7.41 20.15 1.70
C SER A 420 6.53 19.96 0.47
N PHE A 421 5.43 20.70 0.39
CA PHE A 421 4.48 20.60 -0.72
C PHE A 421 5.07 21.13 -2.03
N ALA A 422 5.89 22.18 -1.99
CA ALA A 422 6.60 22.70 -3.15
C ALA A 422 7.59 21.69 -3.74
N ILE A 423 8.34 20.94 -2.89
CA ILE A 423 9.26 19.90 -3.34
C ILE A 423 8.48 18.77 -4.02
N TYR A 424 7.39 18.26 -3.40
CA TYR A 424 6.59 17.19 -4.01
C TYR A 424 5.92 17.65 -5.30
N ALA A 425 5.42 18.89 -5.39
CA ALA A 425 4.93 19.48 -6.65
C ALA A 425 6.03 19.51 -7.70
N GLY A 426 7.24 19.98 -7.35
CA GLY A 426 8.38 20.02 -8.25
C GLY A 426 8.76 18.65 -8.80
N LEU A 427 8.67 17.58 -8.00
CA LEU A 427 8.93 16.20 -8.42
C LEU A 427 7.88 15.67 -9.40
N MET A 428 6.70 16.27 -9.49
CA MET A 428 5.70 15.90 -10.50
C MET A 428 6.07 16.37 -11.91
N ILE A 429 6.94 17.37 -12.06
CA ILE A 429 7.40 17.83 -13.37
C ILE A 429 8.19 16.73 -14.10
N PRO A 430 9.29 16.18 -13.54
CA PRO A 430 9.97 15.05 -14.16
C PRO A 430 9.07 13.79 -14.27
N ALA A 431 8.13 13.58 -13.35
CA ALA A 431 7.15 12.49 -13.47
C ALA A 431 6.26 12.67 -14.71
N LEU A 432 5.77 13.88 -14.95
CA LEU A 432 4.96 14.19 -16.14
C LEU A 432 5.75 14.01 -17.44
N ILE A 433 7.01 14.50 -17.48
CA ILE A 433 7.90 14.31 -18.62
C ILE A 433 8.15 12.82 -18.86
N PHE A 434 8.39 12.05 -17.79
CA PHE A 434 8.58 10.61 -17.88
C PHE A 434 7.35 9.90 -18.46
N VAL A 435 6.16 10.18 -17.93
CA VAL A 435 4.90 9.56 -18.41
C VAL A 435 4.63 9.95 -19.87
N TRP A 436 4.89 11.21 -20.24
CA TRP A 436 4.64 11.69 -21.58
C TRP A 436 5.59 11.08 -22.62
N ARG A 437 6.90 11.05 -22.32
CA ARG A 437 7.94 10.68 -23.28
C ARG A 437 8.26 9.19 -23.31
N TYR A 438 8.34 8.54 -22.16
CA TYR A 438 8.90 7.19 -22.05
C TYR A 438 7.86 6.09 -21.79
N LEU A 439 6.71 6.43 -21.18
CA LEU A 439 5.71 5.42 -20.89
C LEU A 439 4.92 5.04 -22.15
N PRO A 440 4.93 3.78 -22.57
CA PRO A 440 4.06 3.30 -23.63
C PRO A 440 2.60 3.18 -23.15
N GLU A 441 1.63 3.32 -24.07
CA GLU A 441 0.26 2.91 -23.79
C GLU A 441 0.16 1.39 -23.93
N THR A 442 -0.31 0.74 -22.87
CA THR A 442 -0.42 -0.74 -22.82
C THR A 442 -1.82 -1.24 -23.13
N LYS A 443 -2.82 -0.35 -23.07
CA LYS A 443 -4.22 -0.71 -23.35
C LYS A 443 -4.39 -1.33 -24.74
N GLY A 444 -5.06 -2.49 -24.78
CA GLY A 444 -5.46 -3.16 -26.01
C GLY A 444 -4.32 -3.85 -26.77
N ARG A 445 -3.11 -3.91 -26.20
CA ARG A 445 -1.97 -4.64 -26.76
C ARG A 445 -1.79 -5.97 -26.06
N SER A 446 -1.44 -7.02 -26.83
CA SER A 446 -1.06 -8.29 -26.26
C SER A 446 0.32 -8.19 -25.56
N LEU A 447 0.63 -9.13 -24.66
CA LEU A 447 1.94 -9.18 -23.99
C LEU A 447 3.07 -9.36 -25.01
N GLU A 448 2.83 -10.13 -26.06
CA GLU A 448 3.79 -10.41 -27.14
C GLU A 448 4.04 -9.17 -27.99
N GLU A 449 2.99 -8.39 -28.29
CA GLU A 449 3.12 -7.10 -28.98
C GLU A 449 3.92 -6.09 -28.17
N LEU A 450 3.66 -6.02 -26.84
CA LEU A 450 4.41 -5.16 -25.94
C LEU A 450 5.86 -5.62 -25.80
N GLU A 451 6.11 -6.93 -25.75
CA GLU A 451 7.48 -7.48 -25.74
C GLU A 451 8.23 -7.11 -27.03
N THR A 452 7.59 -7.24 -28.16
CA THR A 452 8.18 -6.85 -29.44
C THR A 452 8.44 -5.34 -29.49
N TYR A 453 7.48 -4.53 -29.07
CA TYR A 453 7.62 -3.07 -29.06
C TYR A 453 8.73 -2.57 -28.13
N LEU A 454 8.84 -3.11 -26.91
CA LEU A 454 9.80 -2.66 -25.89
C LEU A 454 11.19 -3.25 -26.04
N TYR A 455 11.31 -4.46 -26.60
CA TYR A 455 12.53 -5.27 -26.55
C TYR A 455 13.07 -5.70 -27.91
N SER A 456 12.40 -5.34 -29.03
CA SER A 456 13.01 -5.49 -30.34
C SER A 456 14.16 -4.52 -30.50
N SER A 457 15.26 -4.97 -31.08
CA SER A 457 16.48 -4.20 -31.29
C SER A 457 16.35 -2.99 -32.24
N THR A 458 15.12 -2.61 -32.60
CA THR A 458 14.79 -1.58 -33.62
C THR A 458 14.26 -0.26 -33.03
N VAL A 459 14.17 -0.12 -31.71
CA VAL A 459 13.76 1.17 -31.12
C VAL A 459 14.97 2.11 -31.09
N VAL A 460 15.08 2.93 -32.11
CA VAL A 460 15.94 4.12 -32.14
C VAL A 460 15.27 5.18 -31.26
N TYR A 461 15.90 5.61 -30.18
CA TYR A 461 15.46 6.66 -29.26
C TYR A 461 15.71 8.07 -29.83
#